data_2343f6466f77fe45ef1a5614583d3f0e
#
_entry.id   2343f6466f77fe45ef1a5614583d3f0e
#
_cell.length_a   1.000
_cell.length_b   1.000
_cell.length_c   1.000
_cell.angle_alpha   90.00
_cell.angle_beta   90.00
_cell.angle_gamma   90.00
#
_symmetry.space_group_name_H-M   'P 1'
#
loop_
_entity.id
_entity.type
_entity.pdbx_description
1 polymer ?
#
loop_
_entity_poly.entity_id
_entity_poly.type
_entity_poly.pdbx_seq_one_letter_code
_entity_poly.pdbx_strand_id
1 'polypeptide(L)'
;IWGEEDDPVSTSKHIDVICLVGACLTLLLSMAFVCGDALGIQAASVEMGYESRLFDTSQVHTIDILMEDWDGFLETCQDKEYAQCSLVIDGETYGSAAIRAKGNNSLSSVSAYGNNRYSFKVEFDHYDSSKTYYGLDKLNLNNLIQDNTMMKDYLVYRLMGDFGVAAPLCSYVYLTVNGEDWGLYLAVEGVEEAFLRRNYGSSYGELYKPDSMNGGGGGRASNDDVKLQYVDNDPDSYSNIFNNAKTDVSQADQERLIASLKQLSQGADLEEILDTDAVLRYFVVHNFACNFDSYTGSMVHNYYLYEEDGVLSMIPWDYNLAFGSFQEQMSATELVNFPIDTPVSGGDLESRPMVSWIFQNESYTSLYHQYFSQFLTEFFDSGALENMIDATAALIAPYVQQDPTK
;
A
#
# COMPACT_ATOMS: atom_id res chain seq x y z
N ILE A 1 25.74 2.76 -59.15
CA ILE A 1 24.93 1.55 -59.50
C ILE A 1 24.85 0.81 -58.18
N TRP A 2 23.76 1.01 -57.47
CA TRP A 2 23.42 0.22 -56.28
C TRP A 2 22.51 -0.87 -56.79
N GLY A 3 22.92 -2.15 -56.74
CA GLY A 3 22.06 -3.29 -57.01
C GLY A 3 21.01 -3.37 -55.89
N GLU A 4 19.75 -3.30 -56.23
CA GLU A 4 18.67 -3.75 -55.36
C GLU A 4 18.84 -5.23 -55.15
N GLU A 5 19.29 -5.66 -53.97
CA GLU A 5 19.14 -7.05 -53.55
C GLU A 5 17.64 -7.25 -53.25
N ASP A 6 16.96 -7.99 -54.11
CA ASP A 6 15.59 -8.43 -53.90
C ASP A 6 15.51 -9.24 -52.60
N ASP A 7 14.78 -8.73 -51.61
CA ASP A 7 14.51 -9.42 -50.37
C ASP A 7 13.77 -10.74 -50.67
N PRO A 8 14.34 -11.91 -50.33
CA PRO A 8 13.79 -13.21 -50.68
C PRO A 8 12.43 -13.48 -50.04
N VAL A 9 12.00 -12.69 -49.04
CA VAL A 9 10.67 -12.80 -48.43
C VAL A 9 9.63 -12.06 -49.28
N SER A 10 9.90 -10.82 -49.71
CA SER A 10 8.97 -9.99 -50.46
C SER A 10 8.70 -10.47 -51.89
N THR A 11 9.65 -11.23 -52.47
CA THR A 11 9.52 -11.82 -53.82
C THR A 11 9.00 -13.25 -53.82
N SER A 12 8.65 -13.80 -52.66
CA SER A 12 8.13 -15.17 -52.55
C SER A 12 6.76 -15.29 -53.22
N LYS A 13 6.57 -16.32 -54.05
CA LYS A 13 5.23 -16.66 -54.62
C LYS A 13 4.17 -17.00 -53.55
N HIS A 14 4.57 -17.13 -52.30
CA HIS A 14 3.71 -17.42 -51.15
C HIS A 14 3.50 -16.20 -50.24
N ILE A 15 3.91 -14.99 -50.66
CA ILE A 15 3.87 -13.78 -49.81
C ILE A 15 2.46 -13.51 -49.28
N ASP A 16 1.42 -13.67 -50.11
CA ASP A 16 0.04 -13.45 -49.67
C ASP A 16 -0.38 -14.42 -48.56
N VAL A 17 0.07 -15.68 -48.64
CA VAL A 17 -0.22 -16.70 -47.61
C VAL A 17 0.57 -16.39 -46.34
N ILE A 18 1.82 -15.95 -46.46
CA ILE A 18 2.66 -15.56 -45.31
C ILE A 18 2.04 -14.34 -44.59
N CYS A 19 1.61 -13.33 -45.35
CA CYS A 19 0.93 -12.16 -44.81
C CYS A 19 -0.41 -12.51 -44.14
N LEU A 20 -1.20 -13.39 -44.74
CA LEU A 20 -2.46 -13.85 -44.18
C LEU A 20 -2.24 -14.62 -42.87
N VAL A 21 -1.29 -15.55 -42.87
CA VAL A 21 -0.96 -16.31 -41.64
C VAL A 21 -0.43 -15.37 -40.53
N GLY A 22 0.42 -14.40 -40.90
CA GLY A 22 0.90 -13.37 -39.95
C GLY A 22 -0.25 -12.55 -39.38
N ALA A 23 -1.15 -12.05 -40.22
CA ALA A 23 -2.32 -11.30 -39.79
C ALA A 23 -3.26 -12.12 -38.90
N CYS A 24 -3.51 -13.40 -39.24
CA CYS A 24 -4.31 -14.29 -38.39
C CYS A 24 -3.64 -14.58 -37.03
N LEU A 25 -2.33 -14.77 -37.02
CA LEU A 25 -1.57 -14.99 -35.79
C LEU A 25 -1.60 -13.76 -34.89
N THR A 26 -1.42 -12.58 -35.44
CA THR A 26 -1.52 -11.31 -34.74
C THR A 26 -2.92 -11.10 -34.16
N LEU A 27 -3.96 -11.38 -34.93
CA LEU A 27 -5.34 -11.30 -34.46
C LEU A 27 -5.64 -12.29 -33.32
N LEU A 28 -5.14 -13.53 -33.42
CA LEU A 28 -5.30 -14.55 -32.38
C LEU A 28 -4.54 -14.18 -31.12
N LEU A 29 -3.33 -13.64 -31.22
CA LEU A 29 -2.55 -13.16 -30.07
C LEU A 29 -3.21 -11.94 -29.42
N SER A 30 -3.70 -10.98 -30.24
CA SER A 30 -4.44 -9.82 -29.71
C SER A 30 -5.74 -10.25 -29.01
N MET A 31 -6.45 -11.23 -29.57
CA MET A 31 -7.67 -11.78 -28.96
C MET A 31 -7.35 -12.53 -27.65
N ALA A 32 -6.27 -13.31 -27.61
CA ALA A 32 -5.81 -13.99 -26.40
C ALA A 32 -5.38 -12.98 -25.31
N PHE A 33 -4.79 -11.86 -25.71
CA PHE A 33 -4.41 -10.78 -24.80
C PHE A 33 -5.64 -10.03 -24.24
N VAL A 34 -6.58 -9.65 -25.10
CA VAL A 34 -7.82 -8.93 -24.68
C VAL A 34 -8.78 -9.82 -23.91
N CYS A 35 -8.81 -11.12 -24.18
CA CYS A 35 -9.66 -12.07 -23.47
C CYS A 35 -8.91 -12.89 -22.43
N GLY A 36 -7.73 -12.43 -22.02
CA GLY A 36 -6.84 -13.14 -21.08
C GLY A 36 -7.54 -13.56 -19.79
N ASP A 37 -8.24 -12.65 -19.16
CA ASP A 37 -8.98 -12.90 -17.92
C ASP A 37 -10.10 -13.94 -18.11
N ALA A 38 -10.85 -13.87 -19.20
CA ALA A 38 -11.88 -14.85 -19.55
C ALA A 38 -11.30 -16.25 -19.86
N LEU A 39 -10.01 -16.31 -20.23
CA LEU A 39 -9.26 -17.54 -20.46
C LEU A 39 -8.50 -18.03 -19.22
N GLY A 40 -8.60 -17.32 -18.09
CA GLY A 40 -7.87 -17.62 -16.86
C GLY A 40 -6.37 -17.33 -16.94
N ILE A 41 -5.95 -16.50 -17.91
CA ILE A 41 -4.57 -16.02 -18.02
C ILE A 41 -4.48 -14.79 -17.10
N GLN A 42 -4.18 -15.01 -15.85
CA GLN A 42 -3.84 -13.91 -14.93
C GLN A 42 -2.45 -13.39 -15.28
N ALA A 43 -2.25 -12.08 -15.15
CA ALA A 43 -0.92 -11.50 -15.18
C ALA A 43 -0.05 -12.26 -14.16
N ALA A 44 1.06 -12.84 -14.61
CA ALA A 44 1.93 -13.54 -13.69
C ALA A 44 2.47 -12.50 -12.70
N SER A 45 2.11 -12.63 -11.43
CA SER A 45 2.79 -11.88 -10.37
C SER A 45 4.28 -12.16 -10.50
N VAL A 46 5.09 -11.11 -10.56
CA VAL A 46 6.54 -11.26 -10.61
C VAL A 46 6.97 -11.63 -9.21
N GLU A 47 7.36 -12.89 -8.99
CA GLU A 47 7.93 -13.30 -7.70
C GLU A 47 9.21 -12.49 -7.46
N MET A 48 9.14 -11.57 -6.50
CA MET A 48 10.25 -10.75 -6.09
C MET A 48 11.06 -11.51 -5.04
N GLY A 49 12.39 -11.49 -5.13
CA GLY A 49 13.24 -12.28 -4.25
C GLY A 49 13.18 -11.89 -2.76
N TYR A 50 12.75 -10.67 -2.44
CA TYR A 50 12.62 -10.17 -1.06
C TYR A 50 11.44 -10.78 -0.29
N GLU A 51 10.40 -11.26 -0.98
CA GLU A 51 9.18 -11.80 -0.35
C GLU A 51 9.48 -12.99 0.57
N SER A 52 10.23 -13.97 0.05
CA SER A 52 10.63 -15.17 0.78
C SER A 52 11.86 -14.98 1.69
N ARG A 53 12.43 -13.76 1.74
CA ARG A 53 13.57 -13.40 2.57
C ARG A 53 13.13 -12.55 3.75
N LEU A 54 13.19 -11.22 3.62
CA LEU A 54 12.85 -10.31 4.71
C LEU A 54 11.39 -10.40 5.17
N PHE A 55 10.47 -10.85 4.31
CA PHE A 55 9.06 -10.97 4.67
C PHE A 55 8.59 -12.41 4.95
N ASP A 56 9.54 -13.33 5.25
CA ASP A 56 9.20 -14.61 5.85
C ASP A 56 8.72 -14.41 7.29
N THR A 57 7.42 -14.60 7.52
CA THR A 57 6.78 -14.35 8.81
C THR A 57 6.96 -15.46 9.84
N SER A 58 7.70 -16.52 9.52
CA SER A 58 7.97 -17.63 10.43
C SER A 58 9.02 -17.31 11.49
N GLN A 59 9.75 -16.21 11.36
CA GLN A 59 10.82 -15.77 12.24
C GLN A 59 10.83 -14.26 12.45
N VAL A 60 11.55 -13.80 13.48
CA VAL A 60 11.94 -12.40 13.62
C VAL A 60 13.29 -12.23 12.93
N HIS A 61 13.35 -11.39 11.93
CA HIS A 61 14.58 -11.09 11.18
C HIS A 61 15.51 -10.16 11.97
N THR A 62 16.73 -9.99 11.49
CA THR A 62 17.71 -9.08 12.09
C THR A 62 18.11 -8.00 11.08
N ILE A 63 18.16 -6.75 11.53
CA ILE A 63 18.72 -5.65 10.76
C ILE A 63 19.69 -4.89 11.64
N ASP A 64 20.96 -4.79 11.23
CA ASP A 64 21.94 -3.90 11.84
C ASP A 64 22.17 -2.68 10.95
N ILE A 65 21.93 -1.49 11.47
CA ILE A 65 22.23 -0.22 10.79
C ILE A 65 23.66 0.17 11.11
N LEU A 66 24.51 0.22 10.09
CA LEU A 66 25.89 0.64 10.24
C LEU A 66 26.04 2.08 9.76
N MET A 67 26.28 3.01 10.71
CA MET A 67 26.43 4.44 10.47
C MET A 67 27.49 5.02 11.40
N GLU A 68 28.48 5.71 10.84
CA GLU A 68 29.60 6.24 11.62
C GLU A 68 29.16 7.34 12.61
N ASP A 69 28.31 8.26 12.17
CA ASP A 69 27.78 9.36 12.99
C ASP A 69 26.29 9.16 13.27
N TRP A 70 25.95 8.13 14.03
CA TRP A 70 24.57 7.85 14.42
C TRP A 70 23.99 8.91 15.36
N ASP A 71 24.79 9.42 16.28
CA ASP A 71 24.35 10.45 17.23
C ASP A 71 24.02 11.77 16.51
N GLY A 72 24.85 12.19 15.55
CA GLY A 72 24.56 13.35 14.72
C GLY A 72 23.32 13.16 13.85
N PHE A 73 23.10 11.97 13.33
CA PHE A 73 21.86 11.63 12.61
C PHE A 73 20.63 11.75 13.52
N LEU A 74 20.69 11.28 14.76
CA LEU A 74 19.57 11.39 15.72
C LEU A 74 19.24 12.83 16.07
N GLU A 75 20.23 13.72 16.16
CA GLU A 75 20.04 15.15 16.43
C GLU A 75 19.22 15.85 15.32
N THR A 76 19.34 15.37 14.07
CA THR A 76 18.66 15.94 12.89
C THR A 76 17.47 15.11 12.39
N CYS A 77 17.09 14.05 13.11
CA CYS A 77 16.01 13.14 12.69
C CYS A 77 14.67 13.83 12.36
N GLN A 78 14.36 14.94 13.06
CA GLN A 78 13.11 15.68 12.84
C GLN A 78 13.05 16.40 11.49
N ASP A 79 14.21 16.71 10.88
CA ASP A 79 14.31 17.36 9.59
C ASP A 79 13.96 16.40 8.45
N LYS A 80 13.90 15.07 8.73
CA LYS A 80 13.58 14.01 7.76
C LYS A 80 14.53 13.97 6.57
N GLU A 81 15.76 14.44 6.75
CA GLU A 81 16.78 14.37 5.71
C GLU A 81 17.37 12.96 5.63
N TYR A 82 17.72 12.56 4.41
CA TYR A 82 18.36 11.26 4.18
C TYR A 82 19.84 11.30 4.53
N ALA A 83 20.28 10.32 5.31
CA ALA A 83 21.68 10.04 5.60
C ALA A 83 22.09 8.70 4.99
N GLN A 84 23.36 8.60 4.59
CA GLN A 84 23.91 7.35 4.06
C GLN A 84 24.21 6.37 5.19
N CYS A 85 23.81 5.11 5.00
CA CYS A 85 24.16 4.01 5.88
C CYS A 85 24.47 2.73 5.09
N SER A 86 24.94 1.72 5.79
CA SER A 86 24.93 0.33 5.34
C SER A 86 23.99 -0.47 6.23
N LEU A 87 23.40 -1.53 5.70
CA LEU A 87 22.54 -2.43 6.44
C LEU A 87 23.13 -3.85 6.39
N VAL A 88 23.03 -4.56 7.52
CA VAL A 88 23.25 -6.01 7.54
C VAL A 88 21.88 -6.64 7.83
N ILE A 89 21.31 -7.31 6.83
CA ILE A 89 19.98 -7.95 6.92
C ILE A 89 20.23 -9.45 6.94
N ASP A 90 19.87 -10.11 8.05
CA ASP A 90 20.08 -11.55 8.29
C ASP A 90 21.51 -12.03 7.96
N GLY A 91 22.50 -11.18 8.29
CA GLY A 91 23.91 -11.47 8.06
C GLY A 91 24.44 -11.07 6.67
N GLU A 92 23.60 -10.60 5.75
CA GLU A 92 24.02 -10.09 4.45
C GLU A 92 24.19 -8.57 4.46
N THR A 93 25.31 -8.06 3.96
CA THR A 93 25.63 -6.62 3.97
C THR A 93 25.19 -5.94 2.69
N TYR A 94 24.41 -4.86 2.84
CA TYR A 94 23.99 -3.94 1.79
C TYR A 94 24.57 -2.55 2.06
N GLY A 95 25.50 -2.13 1.19
CA GLY A 95 26.15 -0.83 1.30
C GLY A 95 25.39 0.26 0.55
N SER A 96 25.57 1.51 1.01
CA SER A 96 25.07 2.71 0.34
C SER A 96 23.54 2.82 0.26
N ALA A 97 22.82 2.36 1.28
CA ALA A 97 21.43 2.67 1.45
C ALA A 97 21.26 4.08 2.04
N ALA A 98 20.12 4.70 1.81
CA ALA A 98 19.73 5.93 2.48
C ALA A 98 18.71 5.62 3.57
N ILE A 99 18.85 6.29 4.72
CA ILE A 99 17.91 6.18 5.84
C ILE A 99 17.48 7.56 6.30
N ARG A 100 16.23 7.72 6.68
CA ARG A 100 15.72 8.92 7.36
C ARG A 100 14.65 8.55 8.37
N ALA A 101 14.41 9.42 9.34
CA ALA A 101 13.24 9.26 10.19
C ALA A 101 11.94 9.48 9.40
N LYS A 102 10.86 8.80 9.84
CA LYS A 102 9.52 8.92 9.23
C LYS A 102 8.45 9.16 10.30
N GLY A 103 7.30 9.55 9.83
CA GLY A 103 6.12 9.84 10.64
C GLY A 103 5.89 11.35 10.78
N ASN A 104 4.74 11.70 11.32
CA ASN A 104 4.35 13.06 11.67
C ASN A 104 4.14 13.14 13.18
N ASN A 105 2.97 12.72 13.68
CA ASN A 105 2.66 12.69 15.10
C ASN A 105 3.57 11.72 15.89
N SER A 106 3.88 10.55 15.34
CA SER A 106 4.79 9.58 15.96
C SER A 106 6.21 10.14 16.11
N LEU A 107 6.72 10.88 15.13
CA LEU A 107 8.03 11.53 15.20
C LEU A 107 8.10 12.53 16.35
N SER A 108 7.08 13.41 16.46
CA SER A 108 6.98 14.38 17.56
C SER A 108 6.82 13.71 18.93
N SER A 109 6.07 12.61 18.99
CA SER A 109 5.86 11.84 20.22
C SER A 109 7.15 11.21 20.73
N VAL A 110 7.96 10.60 19.84
CA VAL A 110 9.27 10.03 20.20
C VAL A 110 10.19 11.09 20.79
N SER A 111 10.25 12.27 20.13
CA SER A 111 11.03 13.40 20.66
C SER A 111 10.55 13.84 22.05
N ALA A 112 9.23 13.88 22.27
CA ALA A 112 8.64 14.22 23.56
C ALA A 112 8.93 13.15 24.65
N TYR A 113 8.99 11.88 24.27
CA TYR A 113 9.35 10.77 25.19
C TYR A 113 10.86 10.71 25.49
N GLY A 114 11.69 11.30 24.64
CA GLY A 114 13.15 11.39 24.83
C GLY A 114 13.88 10.06 24.72
N ASN A 115 13.33 9.10 23.94
CA ASN A 115 13.91 7.76 23.80
C ASN A 115 14.56 7.49 22.44
N ASN A 116 14.55 8.44 21.51
CA ASN A 116 15.13 8.37 20.17
C ASN A 116 14.65 7.17 19.32
N ARG A 117 13.60 6.49 19.73
CA ARG A 117 13.04 5.31 19.04
C ARG A 117 12.20 5.74 17.84
N TYR A 118 12.83 6.37 16.88
CA TYR A 118 12.15 6.81 15.66
C TYR A 118 11.77 5.65 14.76
N SER A 119 10.68 5.80 13.98
CA SER A 119 10.45 4.98 12.80
C SER A 119 11.34 5.47 11.66
N PHE A 120 11.83 4.56 10.82
CA PHE A 120 12.74 4.90 9.72
C PHE A 120 12.14 4.52 8.38
N LYS A 121 12.51 5.27 7.34
CA LYS A 121 12.38 4.87 5.94
C LYS A 121 13.78 4.62 5.40
N VAL A 122 13.95 3.46 4.76
CA VAL A 122 15.17 3.05 4.07
C VAL A 122 14.88 3.06 2.57
N GLU A 123 15.80 3.61 1.78
CA GLU A 123 15.80 3.55 0.32
C GLU A 123 17.09 2.86 -0.15
N PHE A 124 16.93 1.72 -0.79
CA PHE A 124 18.08 0.95 -1.31
C PHE A 124 18.62 1.55 -2.60
N ASP A 125 17.77 2.18 -3.38
CA ASP A 125 18.01 2.77 -4.69
C ASP A 125 18.36 4.27 -4.68
N HIS A 126 18.38 4.92 -3.53
CA HIS A 126 18.52 6.37 -3.36
C HIS A 126 19.78 6.95 -4.05
N TYR A 127 20.92 6.30 -3.89
CA TYR A 127 22.19 6.73 -4.47
C TYR A 127 22.54 6.03 -5.80
N ASP A 128 21.85 4.93 -6.12
CA ASP A 128 22.05 4.13 -7.30
C ASP A 128 20.76 3.37 -7.61
N SER A 129 20.03 3.84 -8.61
CA SER A 129 18.72 3.31 -9.01
C SER A 129 18.71 1.83 -9.43
N SER A 130 19.90 1.24 -9.64
CA SER A 130 20.04 -0.19 -9.95
C SER A 130 20.09 -1.08 -8.70
N LYS A 131 20.23 -0.48 -7.51
CA LYS A 131 20.36 -1.22 -6.25
C LYS A 131 19.02 -1.46 -5.62
N THR A 132 18.77 -2.70 -5.27
CA THR A 132 17.57 -3.14 -4.53
C THR A 132 17.96 -4.25 -3.56
N TYR A 133 17.18 -4.46 -2.52
CA TYR A 133 17.25 -5.66 -1.70
C TYR A 133 16.43 -6.76 -2.37
N TYR A 134 17.02 -7.55 -3.28
CA TYR A 134 16.33 -8.61 -4.04
C TYR A 134 15.07 -8.14 -4.75
N GLY A 135 15.05 -6.92 -5.26
CA GLY A 135 13.92 -6.28 -5.92
C GLY A 135 13.17 -5.27 -5.06
N LEU A 136 13.38 -5.21 -3.74
CA LEU A 136 12.81 -4.20 -2.86
C LEU A 136 13.57 -2.88 -2.97
N ASP A 137 12.87 -1.81 -3.32
CA ASP A 137 13.41 -0.45 -3.43
C ASP A 137 13.32 0.33 -2.11
N LYS A 138 12.19 0.21 -1.39
CA LYS A 138 11.87 0.98 -0.20
C LYS A 138 11.40 0.08 0.94
N LEU A 139 11.89 0.35 2.14
CA LEU A 139 11.53 -0.35 3.37
C LEU A 139 11.15 0.64 4.46
N ASN A 140 10.07 0.37 5.19
CA ASN A 140 9.71 1.11 6.38
C ASN A 140 10.00 0.26 7.61
N LEU A 141 10.65 0.85 8.62
CA LEU A 141 10.88 0.26 9.93
C LEU A 141 10.01 1.01 10.94
N ASN A 142 8.85 0.44 11.27
CA ASN A 142 7.88 1.05 12.18
C ASN A 142 8.25 0.71 13.63
N ASN A 143 8.36 1.72 14.48
CA ASN A 143 8.81 1.61 15.87
C ASN A 143 7.77 1.03 16.86
N LEU A 144 6.54 0.81 16.42
CA LEU A 144 5.43 0.23 17.20
C LEU A 144 5.04 1.00 18.47
N ILE A 145 5.51 2.23 18.66
CA ILE A 145 5.40 3.00 19.91
C ILE A 145 3.95 3.36 20.30
N GLN A 146 3.04 3.41 19.33
CA GLN A 146 1.64 3.74 19.55
C GLN A 146 0.73 2.50 19.72
N ASP A 147 1.31 1.31 19.62
CA ASP A 147 0.59 0.05 19.77
C ASP A 147 1.16 -0.79 20.91
N ASN A 148 0.49 -0.79 22.06
CA ASN A 148 0.89 -1.59 23.21
C ASN A 148 0.90 -3.10 22.96
N THR A 149 0.21 -3.57 21.94
CA THR A 149 0.23 -5.00 21.52
C THR A 149 1.39 -5.30 20.57
N MET A 150 1.92 -4.28 19.90
CA MET A 150 2.92 -4.38 18.81
C MET A 150 2.46 -5.23 17.61
N MET A 151 1.15 -5.50 17.46
CA MET A 151 0.65 -6.46 16.47
C MET A 151 -0.38 -5.89 15.49
N LYS A 152 -0.96 -4.70 15.72
CA LYS A 152 -2.12 -4.22 14.96
C LYS A 152 -1.83 -4.04 13.47
N ASP A 153 -0.76 -3.33 13.12
CA ASP A 153 -0.31 -3.18 11.72
C ASP A 153 -0.10 -4.55 11.07
N TYR A 154 0.65 -5.43 11.75
CA TYR A 154 0.94 -6.77 11.24
C TYR A 154 -0.32 -7.58 10.98
N LEU A 155 -1.22 -7.65 11.97
CA LEU A 155 -2.46 -8.43 11.85
C LEU A 155 -3.34 -7.92 10.71
N VAL A 156 -3.51 -6.59 10.60
CA VAL A 156 -4.39 -6.04 9.56
C VAL A 156 -3.79 -6.20 8.17
N TYR A 157 -2.48 -5.96 7.96
CA TYR A 157 -1.87 -6.21 6.66
C TYR A 157 -1.95 -7.68 6.25
N ARG A 158 -1.77 -8.62 7.21
CA ARG A 158 -1.96 -10.04 6.95
C ARG A 158 -3.39 -10.38 6.58
N LEU A 159 -4.38 -9.89 7.35
CA LEU A 159 -5.81 -10.10 7.04
C LEU A 159 -6.19 -9.51 5.68
N MET A 160 -5.67 -8.33 5.33
CA MET A 160 -5.89 -7.70 4.01
C MET A 160 -5.34 -8.61 2.90
N GLY A 161 -4.07 -9.02 2.99
CA GLY A 161 -3.43 -9.87 1.99
C GLY A 161 -4.10 -11.23 1.88
N ASP A 162 -4.37 -11.90 3.00
CA ASP A 162 -5.01 -13.21 3.05
C ASP A 162 -6.47 -13.17 2.54
N PHE A 163 -7.13 -12.00 2.60
CA PHE A 163 -8.46 -11.78 2.02
C PHE A 163 -8.45 -11.26 0.58
N GLY A 164 -7.27 -11.19 -0.06
CA GLY A 164 -7.12 -10.85 -1.48
C GLY A 164 -7.02 -9.35 -1.78
N VAL A 165 -6.71 -8.52 -0.79
CA VAL A 165 -6.42 -7.09 -0.98
C VAL A 165 -4.93 -6.91 -1.25
N ALA A 166 -4.56 -6.08 -2.23
CA ALA A 166 -3.18 -5.66 -2.42
C ALA A 166 -2.71 -4.89 -1.18
N ALA A 167 -1.96 -5.56 -0.31
CA ALA A 167 -1.47 -5.01 0.95
C ALA A 167 0.06 -5.08 1.00
N PRO A 168 0.73 -4.16 1.72
CA PRO A 168 2.17 -4.24 1.92
C PRO A 168 2.53 -5.50 2.71
N LEU A 169 3.61 -6.15 2.31
CA LEU A 169 4.22 -7.22 3.10
C LEU A 169 4.81 -6.65 4.38
N CYS A 170 4.78 -7.44 5.44
CA CYS A 170 5.38 -7.04 6.71
C CYS A 170 5.93 -8.25 7.49
N SER A 171 6.98 -8.01 8.25
CA SER A 171 7.59 -8.99 9.16
C SER A 171 8.22 -8.28 10.36
N TYR A 172 8.41 -9.01 11.45
CA TYR A 172 9.14 -8.43 12.59
C TYR A 172 10.64 -8.49 12.37
N VAL A 173 11.32 -7.45 12.79
CA VAL A 173 12.77 -7.34 12.79
C VAL A 173 13.27 -6.90 14.17
N TYR A 174 14.37 -7.51 14.62
CA TYR A 174 15.11 -6.98 15.75
C TYR A 174 16.22 -6.07 15.22
N LEU A 175 16.12 -4.81 15.56
CA LEU A 175 17.00 -3.76 15.06
C LEU A 175 18.18 -3.58 15.99
N THR A 176 19.38 -3.53 15.44
CA THR A 176 20.59 -3.05 16.10
C THR A 176 21.17 -1.85 15.34
N VAL A 177 22.00 -1.08 16.00
CA VAL A 177 22.73 0.04 15.39
C VAL A 177 24.18 -0.08 15.79
N ASN A 178 25.08 -0.26 14.82
CA ASN A 178 26.50 -0.51 15.06
C ASN A 178 26.75 -1.67 16.06
N GLY A 179 25.86 -2.68 16.03
CA GLY A 179 25.90 -3.83 16.93
C GLY A 179 25.27 -3.62 18.31
N GLU A 180 24.76 -2.41 18.64
CA GLU A 180 24.07 -2.14 19.90
C GLU A 180 22.55 -2.36 19.74
N ASP A 181 21.91 -2.96 20.75
CA ASP A 181 20.48 -3.27 20.73
C ASP A 181 19.63 -2.01 20.61
N TRP A 182 18.73 -1.97 19.59
CA TRP A 182 17.81 -0.87 19.36
C TRP A 182 16.35 -1.25 19.64
N GLY A 183 15.98 -2.50 19.40
CA GLY A 183 14.72 -3.11 19.80
C GLY A 183 13.90 -3.72 18.67
N LEU A 184 12.66 -4.10 19.00
CA LEU A 184 11.72 -4.76 18.08
C LEU A 184 11.01 -3.72 17.21
N TYR A 185 11.05 -3.92 15.88
CA TYR A 185 10.38 -3.10 14.88
C TYR A 185 9.52 -3.96 13.96
N LEU A 186 8.57 -3.33 13.26
CA LEU A 186 7.89 -3.93 12.14
C LEU A 186 8.51 -3.41 10.84
N ALA A 187 9.11 -4.29 10.07
CA ALA A 187 9.49 -4.04 8.69
C ALA A 187 8.25 -4.09 7.80
N VAL A 188 8.00 -3.03 7.04
CA VAL A 188 6.84 -2.91 6.15
C VAL A 188 7.33 -2.52 4.77
N GLU A 189 6.91 -3.26 3.75
CA GLU A 189 7.18 -2.97 2.35
C GLU A 189 6.78 -1.51 2.03
N GLY A 190 7.63 -0.79 1.30
CA GLY A 190 7.27 0.52 0.79
C GLY A 190 6.21 0.38 -0.29
N VAL A 191 5.06 1.07 -0.14
CA VAL A 191 4.04 1.11 -1.18
C VAL A 191 4.52 2.09 -2.26
N GLU A 192 5.45 1.61 -3.08
CA GLU A 192 6.11 2.30 -4.19
C GLU A 192 6.42 1.27 -5.29
N GLU A 193 7.53 1.39 -6.03
CA GLU A 193 7.77 0.62 -7.26
C GLU A 193 7.79 -0.90 -7.06
N ALA A 194 8.49 -1.41 -6.04
CA ALA A 194 8.55 -2.86 -5.78
C ALA A 194 7.18 -3.45 -5.47
N PHE A 195 6.39 -2.76 -4.63
CA PHE A 195 5.02 -3.13 -4.32
C PHE A 195 4.13 -3.17 -5.57
N LEU A 196 4.23 -2.13 -6.42
CA LEU A 196 3.46 -2.06 -7.66
C LEU A 196 3.80 -3.20 -8.61
N ARG A 197 5.08 -3.48 -8.80
CA ARG A 197 5.54 -4.61 -9.63
C ARG A 197 5.07 -5.96 -9.11
N ARG A 198 5.07 -6.16 -7.80
CA ARG A 198 4.63 -7.41 -7.18
C ARG A 198 3.13 -7.65 -7.36
N ASN A 199 2.31 -6.62 -7.19
CA ASN A 199 0.85 -6.76 -7.22
C ASN A 199 0.26 -6.60 -8.64
N TYR A 200 0.84 -5.72 -9.48
CA TYR A 200 0.26 -5.30 -10.75
C TYR A 200 1.17 -5.58 -11.97
N GLY A 201 2.36 -6.14 -11.72
CA GLY A 201 3.31 -6.45 -12.80
C GLY A 201 4.16 -5.24 -13.22
N SER A 202 4.88 -5.38 -14.34
CA SER A 202 5.84 -4.36 -14.82
C SER A 202 5.19 -3.15 -15.49
N SER A 203 3.92 -3.24 -15.86
CA SER A 203 3.16 -2.19 -16.57
C SER A 203 2.08 -1.61 -15.66
N TYR A 204 2.39 -1.45 -14.38
CA TYR A 204 1.47 -0.90 -13.40
C TYR A 204 1.03 0.53 -13.74
N GLY A 205 -0.12 0.92 -13.20
CA GLY A 205 -0.73 2.25 -13.31
C GLY A 205 -0.15 3.28 -12.34
N GLU A 206 -0.97 4.28 -12.00
CA GLU A 206 -0.55 5.40 -11.18
C GLU A 206 -0.91 5.19 -9.71
N LEU A 207 -0.03 5.64 -8.83
CA LEU A 207 -0.17 5.53 -7.38
C LEU A 207 -0.18 6.91 -6.71
N TYR A 208 -1.21 7.16 -5.92
CA TYR A 208 -1.39 8.42 -5.20
C TYR A 208 -1.49 8.16 -3.69
N LYS A 209 -0.96 9.11 -2.90
CA LYS A 209 -1.10 9.10 -1.44
C LYS A 209 -1.73 10.40 -0.94
N PRO A 210 -3.03 10.61 -1.13
CA PRO A 210 -3.70 11.80 -0.62
C PRO A 210 -3.58 11.88 0.92
N ASP A 211 -3.27 13.06 1.45
CA ASP A 211 -3.02 13.23 2.88
C ASP A 211 -3.45 14.63 3.34
N SER A 212 -4.52 14.70 4.12
CA SER A 212 -5.02 15.95 4.67
C SER A 212 -4.05 16.63 5.64
N MET A 213 -3.08 15.89 6.17
CA MET A 213 -2.06 16.43 7.09
C MET A 213 -0.94 17.18 6.37
N ASN A 214 -0.77 16.95 5.06
CA ASN A 214 0.27 17.57 4.24
C ASN A 214 -0.18 18.89 3.57
N GLY A 215 -1.30 19.46 3.93
CA GLY A 215 -1.83 20.74 3.43
C GLY A 215 -0.94 21.95 3.78
N GLY A 216 0.27 21.97 3.28
CA GLY A 216 1.23 23.07 3.39
C GLY A 216 0.94 24.22 2.41
N GLY A 217 -0.20 24.84 2.54
CA GLY A 217 -0.54 26.04 1.78
C GLY A 217 -1.70 26.76 2.45
N GLY A 218 -1.46 27.95 2.98
CA GLY A 218 -2.40 28.76 3.76
C GLY A 218 -3.63 29.30 2.99
N GLY A 219 -4.24 28.45 2.19
CA GLY A 219 -5.57 28.61 1.60
C GLY A 219 -6.48 27.52 2.14
N ARG A 220 -7.73 27.87 2.45
CA ARG A 220 -8.81 26.90 2.62
C ARG A 220 -9.08 26.21 1.27
N ALA A 221 -8.19 25.32 0.82
CA ALA A 221 -8.58 24.29 -0.12
C ALA A 221 -9.60 23.41 0.62
N SER A 222 -10.75 23.19 0.04
CA SER A 222 -11.68 22.20 0.56
C SER A 222 -10.88 20.87 0.57
N ASN A 223 -10.90 20.12 1.67
CA ASN A 223 -10.27 18.79 1.72
C ASN A 223 -11.10 17.77 0.90
N ASP A 224 -11.76 18.21 -0.17
CA ASP A 224 -12.67 17.36 -0.93
C ASP A 224 -11.90 16.43 -1.88
N ASP A 225 -10.73 16.87 -2.33
CA ASP A 225 -9.80 16.08 -3.12
C ASP A 225 -9.27 14.86 -2.31
N VAL A 226 -8.86 15.03 -1.04
CA VAL A 226 -8.43 13.90 -0.20
C VAL A 226 -9.57 12.94 0.16
N LYS A 227 -10.82 13.39 0.05
CA LYS A 227 -12.00 12.53 0.19
C LYS A 227 -12.33 11.79 -1.11
N LEU A 228 -11.60 12.07 -2.19
CA LEU A 228 -11.82 11.55 -3.53
C LEU A 228 -13.18 11.97 -4.11
N GLN A 229 -13.65 13.17 -3.74
CA GLN A 229 -14.86 13.79 -4.29
C GLN A 229 -14.53 14.47 -5.61
N TYR A 230 -15.44 14.36 -6.58
CA TYR A 230 -15.36 15.17 -7.78
C TYR A 230 -15.66 16.66 -7.45
N VAL A 231 -14.74 17.53 -7.79
CA VAL A 231 -14.86 19.00 -7.61
C VAL A 231 -15.24 19.65 -8.94
N ASP A 232 -14.33 19.58 -9.90
CA ASP A 232 -14.48 20.08 -11.28
C ASP A 232 -13.48 19.38 -12.21
N ASN A 233 -13.30 19.89 -13.44
CA ASN A 233 -12.35 19.32 -14.40
C ASN A 233 -10.96 20.00 -14.37
N ASP A 234 -10.68 20.87 -13.41
CA ASP A 234 -9.39 21.55 -13.29
C ASP A 234 -8.44 20.73 -12.41
N PRO A 235 -7.28 20.27 -12.93
CA PRO A 235 -6.30 19.52 -12.13
C PRO A 235 -5.82 20.26 -10.88
N ASP A 236 -5.81 21.59 -10.88
CA ASP A 236 -5.40 22.38 -9.73
C ASP A 236 -6.34 22.21 -8.52
N SER A 237 -7.59 21.79 -8.75
CA SER A 237 -8.56 21.46 -7.69
C SER A 237 -8.24 20.16 -6.95
N TYR A 238 -7.30 19.36 -7.45
CA TYR A 238 -6.87 18.07 -6.90
C TYR A 238 -5.40 18.08 -6.51
N SER A 239 -4.88 19.23 -6.15
CA SER A 239 -3.45 19.44 -5.87
C SER A 239 -2.91 18.55 -4.76
N ASN A 240 -3.71 18.16 -3.76
CA ASN A 240 -3.27 17.24 -2.73
C ASN A 240 -3.03 15.83 -3.30
N ILE A 241 -3.90 15.34 -4.17
CA ILE A 241 -3.73 14.02 -4.82
C ILE A 241 -2.46 14.04 -5.67
N PHE A 242 -2.34 15.01 -6.60
CA PHE A 242 -1.27 15.01 -7.59
C PHE A 242 0.10 15.37 -7.01
N ASN A 243 0.17 16.28 -6.01
CA ASN A 243 1.44 16.60 -5.33
C ASN A 243 1.95 15.46 -4.42
N ASN A 244 1.10 14.51 -4.08
CA ASN A 244 1.45 13.32 -3.28
C ASN A 244 1.47 12.03 -4.13
N ALA A 245 1.54 12.15 -5.45
CA ALA A 245 1.74 11.01 -6.33
C ALA A 245 3.08 10.30 -6.02
N LYS A 246 3.11 8.98 -6.24
CA LYS A 246 4.29 8.12 -6.05
C LYS A 246 4.89 7.66 -7.37
N THR A 247 4.17 7.87 -8.44
CA THR A 247 4.54 7.63 -9.83
C THR A 247 4.65 8.94 -10.58
N ASP A 248 5.22 8.92 -11.78
CA ASP A 248 5.35 10.09 -12.66
C ASP A 248 4.03 10.33 -13.40
N VAL A 249 3.18 11.20 -12.86
CA VAL A 249 1.83 11.48 -13.36
C VAL A 249 1.86 12.53 -14.46
N SER A 250 1.42 12.17 -15.68
CA SER A 250 1.25 13.09 -16.81
C SER A 250 -0.08 13.84 -16.72
N GLN A 251 -0.26 14.85 -17.56
CA GLN A 251 -1.55 15.55 -17.70
C GLN A 251 -2.68 14.61 -18.13
N ALA A 252 -2.39 13.63 -18.99
CA ALA A 252 -3.38 12.66 -19.44
C ALA A 252 -3.85 11.77 -18.28
N ASP A 253 -2.95 11.38 -17.37
CA ASP A 253 -3.27 10.60 -16.19
C ASP A 253 -4.12 11.42 -15.20
N GLN A 254 -3.82 12.70 -15.03
CA GLN A 254 -4.63 13.62 -14.23
C GLN A 254 -6.06 13.74 -14.77
N GLU A 255 -6.19 13.97 -16.09
CA GLU A 255 -7.50 14.06 -16.76
C GLU A 255 -8.29 12.74 -16.64
N ARG A 256 -7.62 11.61 -16.74
CA ARG A 256 -8.22 10.26 -16.59
C ARG A 256 -8.72 10.03 -15.17
N LEU A 257 -7.91 10.31 -14.15
CA LEU A 257 -8.32 10.21 -12.76
C LEU A 257 -9.54 11.10 -12.46
N ILE A 258 -9.53 12.36 -12.92
CA ILE A 258 -10.65 13.29 -12.73
C ILE A 258 -11.93 12.75 -13.41
N ALA A 259 -11.80 12.14 -14.59
CA ALA A 259 -12.93 11.51 -15.28
C ALA A 259 -13.52 10.35 -14.46
N SER A 260 -12.68 9.49 -13.87
CA SER A 260 -13.11 8.40 -13.00
C SER A 260 -13.80 8.91 -11.71
N LEU A 261 -13.24 9.94 -11.06
CA LEU A 261 -13.88 10.58 -9.90
C LEU A 261 -15.24 11.21 -10.25
N LYS A 262 -15.35 11.79 -11.45
CA LYS A 262 -16.61 12.34 -11.95
C LYS A 262 -17.66 11.25 -12.16
N GLN A 263 -17.29 10.15 -12.79
CA GLN A 263 -18.19 9.02 -13.02
C GLN A 263 -18.60 8.38 -11.69
N LEU A 264 -17.66 8.22 -10.74
CA LEU A 264 -17.92 7.75 -9.40
C LEU A 264 -18.97 8.62 -8.67
N SER A 265 -18.87 9.96 -8.81
CA SER A 265 -19.84 10.89 -8.22
C SER A 265 -21.24 10.77 -8.81
N GLN A 266 -21.36 10.22 -10.02
CA GLN A 266 -22.63 10.01 -10.69
C GLN A 266 -23.27 8.64 -10.36
N GLY A 267 -22.49 7.71 -9.83
CA GLY A 267 -22.94 6.36 -9.46
C GLY A 267 -23.34 5.49 -10.64
N ALA A 268 -22.84 5.79 -11.86
CA ALA A 268 -23.16 5.07 -13.08
C ALA A 268 -21.96 4.25 -13.57
N ASP A 269 -22.23 3.04 -14.12
CA ASP A 269 -21.25 2.17 -14.77
C ASP A 269 -19.97 1.99 -13.92
N LEU A 270 -20.15 1.71 -12.62
CA LEU A 270 -19.08 1.67 -11.62
C LEU A 270 -18.01 0.61 -11.91
N GLU A 271 -18.38 -0.49 -12.58
CA GLU A 271 -17.45 -1.56 -12.98
C GLU A 271 -16.44 -1.11 -14.06
N GLU A 272 -16.70 0.02 -14.74
CA GLU A 272 -15.75 0.60 -15.69
C GLU A 272 -14.65 1.42 -15.02
N ILE A 273 -14.88 1.87 -13.76
CA ILE A 273 -14.00 2.81 -13.05
C ILE A 273 -13.56 2.34 -11.67
N LEU A 274 -14.06 1.22 -11.19
CA LEU A 274 -13.69 0.62 -9.91
C LEU A 274 -13.35 -0.85 -10.10
N ASP A 275 -12.26 -1.30 -9.52
CA ASP A 275 -12.11 -2.70 -9.16
C ASP A 275 -13.05 -3.00 -7.99
N THR A 276 -14.31 -3.31 -8.32
CA THR A 276 -15.37 -3.47 -7.32
C THR A 276 -15.09 -4.60 -6.33
N ASP A 277 -14.44 -5.69 -6.78
CA ASP A 277 -14.06 -6.80 -5.90
C ASP A 277 -12.99 -6.37 -4.91
N ALA A 278 -11.90 -5.76 -5.38
CA ALA A 278 -10.80 -5.29 -4.52
C ALA A 278 -11.27 -4.22 -3.52
N VAL A 279 -12.11 -3.26 -3.95
CA VAL A 279 -12.63 -2.20 -3.09
C VAL A 279 -13.58 -2.76 -2.03
N LEU A 280 -14.44 -3.72 -2.38
CA LEU A 280 -15.33 -4.38 -1.41
C LEU A 280 -14.51 -5.14 -0.35
N ARG A 281 -13.52 -5.94 -0.75
CA ARG A 281 -12.64 -6.68 0.17
C ARG A 281 -11.87 -5.72 1.07
N TYR A 282 -11.33 -4.63 0.51
CA TYR A 282 -10.66 -3.59 1.30
C TYR A 282 -11.57 -3.07 2.41
N PHE A 283 -12.80 -2.65 2.09
CA PHE A 283 -13.71 -2.08 3.10
C PHE A 283 -14.26 -3.12 4.08
N VAL A 284 -14.36 -4.40 3.71
CA VAL A 284 -14.70 -5.47 4.67
C VAL A 284 -13.65 -5.54 5.77
N VAL A 285 -12.38 -5.70 5.43
CA VAL A 285 -11.31 -5.82 6.42
C VAL A 285 -11.09 -4.50 7.16
N HIS A 286 -11.12 -3.37 6.44
CA HIS A 286 -10.98 -2.04 7.02
C HIS A 286 -12.03 -1.75 8.09
N ASN A 287 -13.29 -2.04 7.79
CA ASN A 287 -14.41 -1.80 8.72
C ASN A 287 -14.40 -2.78 9.89
N PHE A 288 -14.02 -4.06 9.65
CA PHE A 288 -13.77 -5.01 10.73
C PHE A 288 -12.67 -4.53 11.69
N ALA A 289 -11.60 -3.97 11.15
CA ALA A 289 -10.48 -3.45 11.93
C ALA A 289 -10.80 -2.15 12.68
N CYS A 290 -11.92 -1.49 12.44
CA CYS A 290 -12.30 -0.20 13.05
C CYS A 290 -11.13 0.80 13.09
N ASN A 291 -10.47 1.02 11.94
CA ASN A 291 -9.40 2.01 11.85
C ASN A 291 -9.99 3.40 11.59
N PHE A 292 -10.17 4.18 12.64
CA PHE A 292 -10.73 5.54 12.55
C PHE A 292 -9.71 6.62 12.21
N ASP A 293 -8.42 6.26 12.15
CA ASP A 293 -7.33 7.13 11.68
C ASP A 293 -7.05 6.90 10.20
N SER A 294 -8.07 7.07 9.35
CA SER A 294 -8.04 6.60 7.97
C SER A 294 -8.96 7.40 7.04
N TYR A 295 -9.18 6.88 5.82
CA TYR A 295 -10.11 7.41 4.84
C TYR A 295 -11.54 7.58 5.39
N THR A 296 -12.02 6.66 6.26
CA THR A 296 -13.35 6.71 6.86
C THR A 296 -13.41 7.51 8.16
N GLY A 297 -12.28 8.03 8.61
CA GLY A 297 -12.15 8.85 9.80
C GLY A 297 -12.35 10.34 9.56
N SER A 298 -12.12 11.13 10.63
CA SER A 298 -12.22 12.60 10.60
C SER A 298 -11.00 13.25 9.92
N MET A 299 -9.82 12.64 10.05
CA MET A 299 -8.59 13.03 9.38
C MET A 299 -8.40 12.12 8.18
N VAL A 300 -8.77 12.57 6.99
CA VAL A 300 -8.79 11.76 5.77
C VAL A 300 -7.37 11.57 5.25
N HIS A 301 -6.73 10.46 5.62
CA HIS A 301 -5.37 10.05 5.28
C HIS A 301 -5.20 8.54 5.50
N ASN A 302 -3.95 8.04 5.54
CA ASN A 302 -3.62 6.64 5.81
C ASN A 302 -4.25 5.64 4.82
N TYR A 303 -4.22 6.00 3.54
CA TYR A 303 -4.56 5.13 2.43
C TYR A 303 -3.76 5.53 1.19
N TYR A 304 -3.66 4.62 0.22
CA TYR A 304 -3.25 4.94 -1.13
C TYR A 304 -4.40 4.70 -2.08
N LEU A 305 -4.45 5.49 -3.15
CA LEU A 305 -5.31 5.28 -4.30
C LEU A 305 -4.44 4.76 -5.44
N TYR A 306 -4.81 3.62 -6.01
CA TYR A 306 -4.22 3.09 -7.22
C TYR A 306 -5.19 3.28 -8.38
N GLU A 307 -4.66 3.66 -9.54
CA GLU A 307 -5.43 3.87 -10.75
C GLU A 307 -4.70 3.23 -11.93
N GLU A 308 -5.37 2.36 -12.68
CA GLU A 308 -4.87 1.75 -13.90
C GLU A 308 -5.95 1.84 -14.99
N ASP A 309 -5.65 2.53 -16.10
CA ASP A 309 -6.58 2.71 -17.23
C ASP A 309 -7.96 3.28 -16.85
N GLY A 310 -8.02 4.09 -15.79
CA GLY A 310 -9.25 4.70 -15.27
C GLY A 310 -9.94 3.88 -14.18
N VAL A 311 -9.46 2.68 -13.88
CA VAL A 311 -10.00 1.80 -12.83
C VAL A 311 -9.31 2.09 -11.50
N LEU A 312 -10.10 2.37 -10.47
CA LEU A 312 -9.62 2.77 -9.14
C LEU A 312 -9.67 1.60 -8.15
N SER A 313 -8.66 1.49 -7.31
CA SER A 313 -8.66 0.63 -6.13
C SER A 313 -7.97 1.30 -4.94
N MET A 314 -8.12 0.72 -3.74
CA MET A 314 -7.53 1.25 -2.51
C MET A 314 -6.50 0.30 -1.93
N ILE A 315 -5.40 0.87 -1.41
CA ILE A 315 -4.33 0.12 -0.77
C ILE A 315 -4.24 0.57 0.70
N PRO A 316 -4.16 -0.38 1.66
CA PRO A 316 -4.13 -0.08 3.09
C PRO A 316 -2.80 0.53 3.52
N TRP A 317 -2.88 1.47 4.48
CA TRP A 317 -1.71 2.06 5.11
C TRP A 317 -1.98 2.48 6.56
N ASP A 318 -1.00 2.25 7.45
CA ASP A 318 -0.92 2.74 8.83
C ASP A 318 -2.11 2.30 9.72
N TYR A 319 -2.11 1.03 10.11
CA TYR A 319 -3.14 0.42 10.97
C TYR A 319 -2.72 0.29 12.43
N ASN A 320 -1.67 0.98 12.85
CA ASN A 320 -1.18 0.94 14.24
C ASN A 320 -2.23 1.41 15.27
N LEU A 321 -3.21 2.20 14.83
CA LEU A 321 -4.35 2.68 15.62
C LEU A 321 -5.66 1.95 15.29
N ALA A 322 -5.61 0.78 14.67
CA ALA A 322 -6.77 -0.07 14.42
C ALA A 322 -7.41 -0.59 15.72
N PHE A 323 -8.54 -1.29 15.56
CA PHE A 323 -9.36 -1.85 16.63
C PHE A 323 -9.83 -0.77 17.62
N GLY A 324 -10.24 0.40 17.06
CA GLY A 324 -10.83 1.52 17.79
C GLY A 324 -9.89 2.24 18.74
N SER A 325 -8.57 2.08 18.61
CA SER A 325 -7.62 2.74 19.51
C SER A 325 -7.32 4.20 19.14
N PHE A 326 -7.80 4.68 18.01
CA PHE A 326 -7.81 6.11 17.69
C PHE A 326 -9.05 6.76 18.31
N GLN A 327 -8.85 7.83 19.09
CA GLN A 327 -9.94 8.54 19.81
C GLN A 327 -10.68 7.62 20.81
N GLU A 328 -10.03 7.26 21.90
CA GLU A 328 -10.42 6.33 22.98
C GLU A 328 -11.81 6.55 23.65
N GLN A 329 -12.83 6.96 22.88
CA GLN A 329 -14.15 7.33 23.43
C GLN A 329 -15.20 6.21 23.29
N MET A 330 -14.87 5.15 22.54
CA MET A 330 -15.79 4.02 22.34
C MET A 330 -15.44 2.86 23.29
N SER A 331 -16.46 2.34 23.96
CA SER A 331 -16.35 1.10 24.72
C SER A 331 -16.20 -0.10 23.79
N ALA A 332 -15.68 -1.22 24.28
CA ALA A 332 -15.61 -2.46 23.50
C ALA A 332 -16.97 -2.90 22.91
N THR A 333 -18.06 -2.65 23.66
CA THR A 333 -19.42 -2.94 23.18
C THR A 333 -19.82 -2.04 22.02
N GLU A 334 -19.48 -0.76 22.05
CA GLU A 334 -19.76 0.16 20.94
C GLU A 334 -18.94 -0.21 19.69
N LEU A 335 -17.67 -0.60 19.85
CA LEU A 335 -16.81 -1.04 18.74
C LEU A 335 -17.34 -2.30 18.06
N VAL A 336 -17.72 -3.32 18.84
CA VAL A 336 -18.29 -4.57 18.29
C VAL A 336 -19.63 -4.34 17.58
N ASN A 337 -20.35 -3.31 17.97
CA ASN A 337 -21.63 -2.92 17.35
C ASN A 337 -21.49 -1.71 16.41
N PHE A 338 -20.27 -1.34 16.03
CA PHE A 338 -20.08 -0.26 15.07
C PHE A 338 -20.74 -0.63 13.72
N PRO A 339 -21.55 0.26 13.13
CA PRO A 339 -22.38 -0.12 11.99
C PRO A 339 -21.54 -0.34 10.74
N ILE A 340 -21.63 -1.52 10.16
CA ILE A 340 -20.91 -1.86 8.92
C ILE A 340 -21.52 -1.18 7.67
N ASP A 341 -22.78 -0.76 7.71
CA ASP A 341 -23.47 -0.10 6.60
C ASP A 341 -23.28 1.42 6.58
N THR A 342 -22.76 1.99 7.65
CA THR A 342 -22.39 3.41 7.76
C THR A 342 -21.02 3.54 8.43
N PRO A 343 -19.96 2.97 7.83
CA PRO A 343 -18.68 2.77 8.51
C PRO A 343 -17.79 4.02 8.53
N VAL A 344 -18.38 5.21 8.61
CA VAL A 344 -17.69 6.49 8.64
C VAL A 344 -17.77 7.07 10.05
N SER A 345 -16.62 7.25 10.70
CA SER A 345 -16.53 7.83 12.05
C SER A 345 -16.34 9.36 12.05
N GLY A 346 -16.03 9.94 10.90
CA GLY A 346 -15.79 11.38 10.76
C GLY A 346 -16.44 12.00 9.53
N GLY A 347 -17.67 12.48 9.66
CA GLY A 347 -18.46 13.07 8.59
C GLY A 347 -19.56 12.16 8.06
N ASP A 348 -20.14 12.52 6.93
CA ASP A 348 -21.22 11.76 6.30
C ASP A 348 -20.69 10.72 5.33
N LEU A 349 -21.41 9.60 5.19
CA LEU A 349 -21.04 8.51 4.27
C LEU A 349 -20.93 9.00 2.82
N GLU A 350 -21.84 9.86 2.39
CA GLU A 350 -21.86 10.46 1.05
C GLU A 350 -20.60 11.30 0.76
N SER A 351 -19.93 11.78 1.80
CA SER A 351 -18.66 12.51 1.67
C SER A 351 -17.45 11.60 1.42
N ARG A 352 -17.64 10.29 1.31
CA ARG A 352 -16.62 9.26 1.07
C ARG A 352 -16.99 8.41 -0.16
N PRO A 353 -16.82 8.93 -1.38
CA PRO A 353 -17.29 8.27 -2.60
C PRO A 353 -16.80 6.83 -2.75
N MET A 354 -15.52 6.52 -2.38
CA MET A 354 -14.97 5.17 -2.52
C MET A 354 -15.66 4.11 -1.64
N VAL A 355 -16.46 4.50 -0.66
CA VAL A 355 -17.24 3.57 0.17
C VAL A 355 -18.75 3.78 0.03
N SER A 356 -19.22 5.00 -0.26
CA SER A 356 -20.65 5.30 -0.28
C SER A 356 -21.43 4.58 -1.37
N TRP A 357 -20.81 4.33 -2.52
CA TRP A 357 -21.42 3.61 -3.65
C TRP A 357 -21.91 2.20 -3.26
N ILE A 358 -21.23 1.56 -2.32
CA ILE A 358 -21.58 0.21 -1.83
C ILE A 358 -23.03 0.20 -1.29
N PHE A 359 -23.41 1.26 -0.58
CA PHE A 359 -24.70 1.37 0.13
C PHE A 359 -25.77 2.11 -0.67
N GLN A 360 -25.43 2.61 -1.84
CA GLN A 360 -26.36 3.25 -2.78
C GLN A 360 -27.04 2.24 -3.73
N ASN A 361 -26.59 0.99 -3.74
CA ASN A 361 -27.09 -0.07 -4.62
C ASN A 361 -27.24 -1.37 -3.83
N GLU A 362 -28.48 -1.92 -3.81
CA GLU A 362 -28.81 -3.15 -3.07
C GLU A 362 -27.94 -4.37 -3.47
N SER A 363 -27.53 -4.47 -4.74
CA SER A 363 -26.69 -5.57 -5.21
C SER A 363 -25.30 -5.50 -4.60
N TYR A 364 -24.69 -4.32 -4.58
CA TYR A 364 -23.36 -4.12 -3.98
C TYR A 364 -23.41 -4.22 -2.44
N THR A 365 -24.45 -3.69 -1.81
CA THR A 365 -24.67 -3.87 -0.37
C THR A 365 -24.78 -5.37 -0.02
N SER A 366 -25.55 -6.12 -0.81
CA SER A 366 -25.71 -7.57 -0.61
C SER A 366 -24.38 -8.32 -0.80
N LEU A 367 -23.59 -7.95 -1.81
CA LEU A 367 -22.27 -8.53 -2.05
C LEU A 367 -21.28 -8.19 -0.93
N TYR A 368 -21.28 -6.95 -0.46
CA TYR A 368 -20.48 -6.52 0.69
C TYR A 368 -20.82 -7.32 1.95
N HIS A 369 -22.10 -7.54 2.26
CA HIS A 369 -22.53 -8.38 3.38
C HIS A 369 -22.12 -9.84 3.19
N GLN A 370 -22.16 -10.34 1.96
CA GLN A 370 -21.68 -11.69 1.65
C GLN A 370 -20.17 -11.81 1.92
N TYR A 371 -19.37 -10.85 1.46
CA TYR A 371 -17.93 -10.82 1.72
C TYR A 371 -17.62 -10.64 3.20
N PHE A 372 -18.39 -9.83 3.91
CA PHE A 372 -18.21 -9.67 5.35
C PHE A 372 -18.50 -10.99 6.11
N SER A 373 -19.57 -11.70 5.72
CA SER A 373 -19.87 -13.03 6.25
C SER A 373 -18.80 -14.06 5.92
N GLN A 374 -18.27 -14.03 4.70
CA GLN A 374 -17.14 -14.89 4.28
C GLN A 374 -15.91 -14.60 5.15
N PHE A 375 -15.52 -13.34 5.29
CA PHE A 375 -14.39 -12.92 6.11
C PHE A 375 -14.51 -13.40 7.57
N LEU A 376 -15.69 -13.20 8.19
CA LEU A 376 -15.93 -13.68 9.55
C LEU A 376 -15.81 -15.21 9.65
N THR A 377 -16.33 -15.93 8.67
CA THR A 377 -16.23 -17.40 8.65
C THR A 377 -14.79 -17.88 8.49
N GLU A 378 -14.02 -17.25 7.58
CA GLU A 378 -12.65 -17.65 7.28
C GLU A 378 -11.67 -17.31 8.40
N PHE A 379 -11.81 -16.15 9.03
CA PHE A 379 -10.81 -15.66 9.99
C PHE A 379 -11.27 -15.72 11.44
N PHE A 380 -12.55 -15.46 11.71
CA PHE A 380 -13.05 -15.38 13.08
C PHE A 380 -13.64 -16.73 13.55
N ASP A 381 -14.65 -17.25 12.88
CA ASP A 381 -15.34 -18.49 13.29
C ASP A 381 -14.45 -19.73 13.19
N SER A 382 -13.49 -19.72 12.25
CA SER A 382 -12.50 -20.79 12.10
C SER A 382 -11.43 -20.79 13.20
N GLY A 383 -11.29 -19.70 13.95
CA GLY A 383 -10.19 -19.47 14.89
C GLY A 383 -8.86 -19.07 14.24
N ALA A 384 -8.83 -18.78 12.92
CA ALA A 384 -7.59 -18.43 12.22
C ALA A 384 -6.97 -17.14 12.75
N LEU A 385 -7.79 -16.12 13.06
CA LEU A 385 -7.32 -14.86 13.65
C LEU A 385 -6.77 -15.07 15.07
N GLU A 386 -7.44 -15.87 15.91
CA GLU A 386 -6.94 -16.20 17.26
C GLU A 386 -5.60 -16.92 17.18
N ASN A 387 -5.48 -17.91 16.31
CA ASN A 387 -4.21 -18.62 16.08
C ASN A 387 -3.11 -17.68 15.57
N MET A 388 -3.44 -16.73 14.68
CA MET A 388 -2.49 -15.73 14.19
C MET A 388 -2.01 -14.83 15.33
N ILE A 389 -2.90 -14.35 16.19
CA ILE A 389 -2.57 -13.53 17.37
C ILE A 389 -1.65 -14.32 18.32
N ASP A 390 -2.01 -15.54 18.67
CA ASP A 390 -1.23 -16.36 19.61
C ASP A 390 0.16 -16.71 19.07
N ALA A 391 0.24 -17.08 17.79
CA ALA A 391 1.51 -17.39 17.13
C ALA A 391 2.41 -16.13 17.06
N THR A 392 1.83 -14.98 16.73
CA THR A 392 2.56 -13.70 16.66
C THR A 392 3.04 -13.30 18.05
N ALA A 393 2.18 -13.37 19.05
CA ALA A 393 2.55 -13.05 20.42
C ALA A 393 3.70 -13.94 20.94
N ALA A 394 3.63 -15.27 20.66
CA ALA A 394 4.70 -16.18 21.01
C ALA A 394 6.01 -15.90 20.26
N LEU A 395 5.94 -15.53 18.99
CA LEU A 395 7.08 -15.19 18.15
C LEU A 395 7.84 -13.97 18.67
N ILE A 396 7.11 -12.89 19.00
CA ILE A 396 7.74 -11.62 19.39
C ILE A 396 8.09 -11.53 20.88
N ALA A 397 7.48 -12.35 21.74
CA ALA A 397 7.65 -12.25 23.20
C ALA A 397 9.11 -12.20 23.68
N PRO A 398 10.06 -13.03 23.17
CA PRO A 398 11.46 -12.98 23.60
C PRO A 398 12.12 -11.63 23.28
N TYR A 399 11.79 -11.05 22.12
CA TYR A 399 12.34 -9.80 21.64
C TYR A 399 11.74 -8.59 22.37
N VAL A 400 10.45 -8.61 22.68
CA VAL A 400 9.80 -7.61 23.52
C VAL A 400 10.42 -7.57 24.91
N GLN A 401 10.81 -8.74 25.48
CA GLN A 401 11.47 -8.80 26.80
C GLN A 401 12.87 -8.17 26.80
N GLN A 402 13.57 -8.23 25.66
CA GLN A 402 14.92 -7.69 25.48
C GLN A 402 14.91 -6.25 24.96
N ASP A 403 13.77 -5.72 24.55
CA ASP A 403 13.65 -4.39 23.96
C ASP A 403 14.09 -3.31 25.00
N PRO A 404 15.10 -2.50 24.67
CA PRO A 404 15.66 -1.53 25.64
C PRO A 404 14.72 -0.36 25.94
N THR A 405 13.66 -0.20 25.16
CA THR A 405 12.74 0.96 25.26
C THR A 405 11.30 0.58 25.63
N LYS A 406 11.08 -0.65 26.13
CA LYS A 406 9.75 -1.11 26.53
C LYS A 406 9.21 -0.40 27.78
#